data_4a318bbee7f87d27c91d42074ecfe400
#
_entry.id   4a318bbee7f87d27c91d42074ecfe400
#
_cell.length_a   1.000
_cell.length_b   1.000
_cell.length_c   1.000
_cell.angle_alpha   90.00
_cell.angle_beta   90.00
_cell.angle_gamma   90.00
#
_symmetry.space_group_name_H-M   'P 1'
#
loop_
_entity.id
_entity.type
_entity.pdbx_description
1 polymer ?
#
loop_
_entity_poly.entity_id
_entity_poly.type
_entity_poly.pdbx_seq_one_letter_code
_entity_poly.pdbx_strand_id
1 'polypeptide(L)'
;MIYRPTPVLLAVATIALFGTVAKAQAPKEVTTEKNKPVILGNFLNAPNNCGTNPGPIPLLKLREKPSHGVVVLQIVMGDVAATDACPARKMPAIAMFYTPSKDFVGKDSVQVEFETGDNKMPSLSFMITVQATR
;
A
#
# COMPACT_ATOMS: atom_id res chain seq x y z
N MET A 1 -6.56 -14.57 -76.61
CA MET A 1 -6.92 -14.80 -75.14
C MET A 1 -5.90 -14.14 -74.28
N ILE A 2 -6.27 -13.04 -73.68
CA ILE A 2 -5.37 -12.28 -72.79
C ILE A 2 -5.76 -12.61 -71.37
N TYR A 3 -4.83 -13.27 -70.64
CA TYR A 3 -5.00 -13.60 -69.23
C TYR A 3 -4.59 -12.38 -68.42
N ARG A 4 -5.55 -11.79 -67.70
CA ARG A 4 -5.28 -10.74 -66.71
C ARG A 4 -5.10 -11.39 -65.34
N PRO A 5 -3.98 -11.26 -64.64
CA PRO A 5 -3.88 -11.67 -63.24
C PRO A 5 -4.52 -10.60 -62.36
N THR A 6 -5.49 -11.04 -61.55
CA THR A 6 -6.07 -10.24 -60.44
C THR A 6 -5.08 -10.17 -59.28
N PRO A 7 -4.82 -9.00 -58.71
CA PRO A 7 -3.98 -8.92 -57.53
C PRO A 7 -4.75 -9.38 -56.30
N VAL A 8 -4.23 -10.39 -55.63
CA VAL A 8 -4.69 -10.84 -54.31
C VAL A 8 -4.15 -9.84 -53.28
N LEU A 9 -5.03 -9.04 -52.72
CA LEU A 9 -4.74 -8.17 -51.59
C LEU A 9 -4.66 -9.05 -50.33
N LEU A 10 -3.44 -9.29 -49.83
CA LEU A 10 -3.19 -9.85 -48.51
C LEU A 10 -3.46 -8.74 -47.48
N ALA A 11 -4.59 -8.83 -46.77
CA ALA A 11 -4.87 -8.02 -45.61
C ALA A 11 -4.05 -8.57 -44.41
N VAL A 12 -2.99 -7.88 -44.06
CA VAL A 12 -2.23 -8.16 -42.82
C VAL A 12 -3.01 -7.56 -41.64
N ALA A 13 -3.70 -8.42 -40.88
CA ALA A 13 -4.36 -8.03 -39.66
C ALA A 13 -3.28 -7.86 -38.56
N THR A 14 -2.93 -6.63 -38.26
CA THR A 14 -2.10 -6.30 -37.08
C THR A 14 -2.95 -6.43 -35.81
N ILE A 15 -2.76 -7.52 -35.09
CA ILE A 15 -3.34 -7.69 -33.74
C ILE A 15 -2.55 -6.80 -32.79
N ALA A 16 -3.11 -5.65 -32.43
CA ALA A 16 -2.59 -4.81 -31.34
C ALA A 16 -2.89 -5.51 -30.00
N LEU A 17 -1.88 -6.13 -29.42
CA LEU A 17 -1.90 -6.61 -28.04
C LEU A 17 -1.90 -5.37 -27.12
N PHE A 18 -3.08 -4.93 -26.71
CA PHE A 18 -3.22 -4.01 -25.61
C PHE A 18 -2.91 -4.77 -24.31
N GLY A 19 -1.63 -4.77 -23.92
CA GLY A 19 -1.24 -5.19 -22.60
C GLY A 19 -1.88 -4.24 -21.59
N THR A 20 -2.80 -4.74 -20.76
CA THR A 20 -3.29 -4.00 -19.60
C THR A 20 -2.12 -3.88 -18.62
N VAL A 21 -1.48 -2.72 -18.60
CA VAL A 21 -0.49 -2.40 -17.57
C VAL A 21 -1.27 -2.28 -16.25
N ALA A 22 -1.10 -3.25 -15.36
CA ALA A 22 -1.61 -3.14 -14.00
C ALA A 22 -1.02 -1.88 -13.38
N LYS A 23 -1.89 -0.91 -13.05
CA LYS A 23 -1.48 0.37 -12.46
C LYS A 23 -0.97 0.08 -11.05
N ALA A 24 0.35 0.07 -10.86
CA ALA A 24 0.94 0.00 -9.52
C ALA A 24 0.46 1.20 -8.71
N GLN A 25 -0.04 0.94 -7.49
CA GLN A 25 -0.49 2.01 -6.61
C GLN A 25 0.71 2.89 -6.24
N ALA A 26 0.57 4.20 -6.40
CA ALA A 26 1.63 5.15 -6.05
C ALA A 26 2.01 5.03 -4.56
N PRO A 27 3.29 5.09 -4.21
CA PRO A 27 3.72 5.02 -2.81
C PRO A 27 3.16 6.20 -2.02
N LYS A 28 2.77 5.93 -0.77
CA LYS A 28 2.37 6.96 0.17
C LYS A 28 3.62 7.69 0.67
N GLU A 29 3.64 9.00 0.54
CA GLU A 29 4.74 9.83 1.02
C GLU A 29 4.54 10.21 2.49
N VAL A 30 5.60 10.05 3.29
CA VAL A 30 5.65 10.37 4.71
C VAL A 30 6.94 11.14 5.00
N THR A 31 6.84 12.18 5.80
CA THR A 31 7.99 12.98 6.21
C THR A 31 8.15 12.95 7.72
N THR A 32 9.39 12.81 8.18
CA THR A 32 9.76 12.92 9.58
C THR A 32 11.08 13.69 9.71
N GLU A 33 11.42 14.02 10.94
CA GLU A 33 12.71 14.62 11.25
C GLU A 33 13.72 13.57 11.73
N LYS A 34 14.99 13.91 11.63
CA LYS A 34 16.10 13.10 12.14
C LYS A 34 15.85 12.66 13.60
N ASN A 35 16.06 11.38 13.86
CA ASN A 35 15.87 10.75 15.17
C ASN A 35 14.42 10.75 15.72
N LYS A 36 13.42 11.12 14.91
CA LYS A 36 12.02 11.09 15.32
C LYS A 36 11.25 9.95 14.66
N PRO A 37 10.56 9.09 15.44
CA PRO A 37 9.68 8.10 14.89
C PRO A 37 8.46 8.74 14.24
N VAL A 38 7.87 8.06 13.24
CA VAL A 38 6.65 8.49 12.55
C VAL A 38 5.72 7.29 12.32
N ILE A 39 4.42 7.55 12.39
CA ILE A 39 3.41 6.56 12.04
C ILE A 39 3.25 6.51 10.52
N LEU A 40 3.47 5.34 9.92
CA LEU A 40 3.23 5.10 8.51
C LEU A 40 1.76 4.84 8.21
N GLY A 41 1.08 4.15 9.12
CA GLY A 41 -0.34 3.87 9.00
C GLY A 41 -0.92 3.15 10.20
N ASN A 42 -2.24 3.24 10.33
CA ASN A 42 -3.04 2.47 11.26
C ASN A 42 -3.94 1.52 10.46
N PHE A 43 -3.94 0.26 10.85
CA PHE A 43 -4.69 -0.78 10.17
C PHE A 43 -5.68 -1.40 11.17
N LEU A 44 -6.93 -1.28 10.83
CA LEU A 44 -8.02 -1.84 11.64
C LEU A 44 -9.08 -2.46 10.72
N ASN A 45 -9.77 -3.45 11.24
CA ASN A 45 -10.90 -4.08 10.57
C ASN A 45 -12.16 -3.77 11.37
N ALA A 46 -12.90 -2.75 10.95
CA ALA A 46 -14.13 -2.34 11.61
C ALA A 46 -15.28 -3.26 11.21
N PRO A 47 -15.94 -3.96 12.16
CA PRO A 47 -17.07 -4.81 11.84
C PRO A 47 -18.30 -3.98 11.44
N ASN A 48 -19.11 -4.54 10.54
CA ASN A 48 -20.31 -3.87 10.02
C ASN A 48 -21.44 -3.73 11.07
N ASN A 49 -21.35 -4.45 12.18
CA ASN A 49 -22.34 -4.43 13.27
C ASN A 49 -22.11 -3.31 14.30
N CYS A 50 -21.25 -2.35 13.99
CA CYS A 50 -20.85 -1.26 14.89
C CYS A 50 -20.14 -1.70 16.18
N GLY A 51 -19.69 -2.95 16.24
CA GLY A 51 -18.93 -3.45 17.38
C GLY A 51 -17.55 -2.84 17.52
N THR A 52 -16.94 -3.00 18.67
CA THR A 52 -15.58 -2.55 18.97
C THR A 52 -14.57 -3.70 19.02
N ASN A 53 -15.04 -4.92 18.80
CA ASN A 53 -14.17 -6.08 18.69
C ASN A 53 -13.76 -6.26 17.23
N PRO A 54 -12.49 -6.05 16.87
CA PRO A 54 -12.04 -6.26 15.50
C PRO A 54 -12.20 -7.72 15.13
N GLY A 55 -12.57 -7.97 13.89
CA GLY A 55 -12.43 -9.31 13.31
C GLY A 55 -10.95 -9.72 13.26
N PRO A 56 -10.61 -10.81 12.54
CA PRO A 56 -9.22 -11.20 12.39
C PRO A 56 -8.40 -10.02 11.91
N ILE A 57 -7.38 -9.63 12.67
CA ILE A 57 -6.48 -8.54 12.31
C ILE A 57 -5.63 -9.06 11.13
N PRO A 58 -5.60 -8.34 9.99
CA PRO A 58 -4.79 -8.77 8.87
C PRO A 58 -3.32 -8.84 9.28
N LEU A 59 -2.67 -9.95 8.96
CA LEU A 59 -1.24 -10.08 9.18
C LEU A 59 -0.50 -9.19 8.19
N LEU A 60 0.33 -8.30 8.74
CA LEU A 60 1.22 -7.47 7.96
C LEU A 60 2.56 -8.18 7.79
N LYS A 61 2.99 -8.31 6.54
CA LYS A 61 4.32 -8.80 6.20
C LYS A 61 5.14 -7.68 5.56
N LEU A 62 6.34 -7.45 6.10
CA LEU A 62 7.31 -6.58 5.44
C LEU A 62 7.86 -7.30 4.20
N ARG A 63 7.56 -6.79 3.02
CA ARG A 63 8.14 -7.25 1.76
C ARG A 63 9.48 -6.62 1.51
N GLU A 64 9.56 -5.32 1.77
CA GLU A 64 10.79 -4.57 1.66
C GLU A 64 11.01 -3.83 2.98
N LYS A 65 12.13 -4.16 3.62
CA LYS A 65 12.54 -3.51 4.87
C LYS A 65 13.19 -2.17 4.57
N PRO A 66 13.07 -1.18 5.46
CA PRO A 66 13.79 0.06 5.30
C PRO A 66 15.31 -0.18 5.39
N SER A 67 16.07 0.57 4.59
CA SER A 67 17.54 0.48 4.59
C SER A 67 18.18 1.30 5.70
N HIS A 68 17.51 2.32 6.19
CA HIS A 68 18.04 3.31 7.13
C HIS A 68 17.12 3.55 8.33
N GLY A 69 16.45 2.49 8.77
CA GLY A 69 15.56 2.57 9.92
C GLY A 69 14.97 1.23 10.30
N VAL A 70 14.07 1.27 11.27
CA VAL A 70 13.37 0.10 11.77
C VAL A 70 11.87 0.34 11.73
N VAL A 71 11.11 -0.68 11.35
CA VAL A 71 9.66 -0.68 11.42
C VAL A 71 9.21 -1.54 12.59
N VAL A 72 8.33 -0.98 13.42
CA VAL A 72 7.72 -1.66 14.56
C VAL A 72 6.20 -1.62 14.43
N LEU A 73 5.56 -2.75 14.69
CA LEU A 73 4.11 -2.89 14.72
C LEU A 73 3.67 -2.89 16.20
N GLN A 74 2.68 -2.06 16.51
CA GLN A 74 2.10 -1.98 17.86
C GLN A 74 0.59 -2.01 17.80
N ILE A 75 -0.03 -2.68 18.79
CA ILE A 75 -1.47 -2.59 18.98
C ILE A 75 -1.78 -1.28 19.72
N VAL A 76 -2.63 -0.48 19.12
CA VAL A 76 -3.09 0.81 19.67
C VAL A 76 -4.61 0.89 19.62
N MET A 77 -5.20 1.82 20.36
CA MET A 77 -6.62 2.14 20.20
C MET A 77 -6.77 3.15 19.07
N GLY A 78 -7.33 2.70 17.95
CA GLY A 78 -7.61 3.52 16.78
C GLY A 78 -9.01 4.13 16.83
N ASP A 79 -9.15 5.30 16.22
CA ASP A 79 -10.45 5.98 16.06
C ASP A 79 -11.12 5.53 14.77
N VAL A 80 -12.37 5.11 14.86
CA VAL A 80 -13.24 4.83 13.72
C VAL A 80 -14.24 5.98 13.59
N ALA A 81 -14.19 6.67 12.47
CA ALA A 81 -15.10 7.77 12.23
C ALA A 81 -16.57 7.31 12.17
N ALA A 82 -17.49 8.17 12.56
CA ALA A 82 -18.91 7.92 12.39
C ALA A 82 -19.26 7.77 10.91
N THR A 83 -20.16 6.82 10.64
CA THR A 83 -20.80 6.63 9.33
C THR A 83 -22.30 6.75 9.50
N ASP A 84 -23.08 6.72 8.41
CA ASP A 84 -24.55 6.70 8.50
C ASP A 84 -25.08 5.47 9.26
N ALA A 85 -24.35 4.36 9.20
CA ALA A 85 -24.72 3.11 9.84
C ALA A 85 -24.20 2.98 11.28
N CYS A 86 -23.09 3.62 11.65
CA CYS A 86 -22.42 3.42 12.93
C CYS A 86 -21.92 4.74 13.54
N PRO A 87 -22.02 4.92 14.88
CA PRO A 87 -21.42 6.05 15.57
C PRO A 87 -19.89 5.96 15.58
N ALA A 88 -19.23 7.09 15.83
CA ALA A 88 -17.79 7.12 16.09
C ALA A 88 -17.45 6.25 17.30
N ARG A 89 -16.36 5.50 17.20
CA ARG A 89 -15.93 4.57 18.24
C ARG A 89 -14.41 4.35 18.21
N LYS A 90 -13.89 3.80 19.30
CA LYS A 90 -12.50 3.36 19.38
C LYS A 90 -12.44 1.84 19.35
N MET A 91 -11.42 1.31 18.68
CA MET A 91 -11.19 -0.13 18.64
C MET A 91 -9.71 -0.45 18.46
N PRO A 92 -9.27 -1.67 18.81
CA PRO A 92 -7.89 -2.08 18.60
C PRO A 92 -7.51 -2.00 17.12
N ALA A 93 -6.34 -1.43 16.85
CA ALA A 93 -5.73 -1.28 15.53
C ALA A 93 -4.25 -1.65 15.60
N ILE A 94 -3.66 -2.00 14.47
CA ILE A 94 -2.21 -2.12 14.37
C ILE A 94 -1.67 -0.81 13.82
N ALA A 95 -0.82 -0.14 14.59
CA ALA A 95 -0.05 1.00 14.15
C ALA A 95 1.33 0.55 13.67
N MET A 96 1.75 1.05 12.54
CA MET A 96 3.06 0.81 11.97
C MET A 96 3.92 2.06 12.13
N PHE A 97 4.98 1.94 12.93
CA PHE A 97 5.92 3.03 13.24
C PHE A 97 7.22 2.79 12.49
N TYR A 98 7.75 3.84 11.90
CA TYR A 98 9.11 3.88 11.36
C TYR A 98 9.98 4.75 12.27
N THR A 99 11.13 4.23 12.65
CA THR A 99 12.15 4.98 13.39
C THR A 99 13.42 5.04 12.55
N PRO A 100 13.85 6.25 12.12
CA PRO A 100 15.09 6.36 11.34
C PRO A 100 16.31 5.95 12.18
N SER A 101 17.32 5.43 11.50
CA SER A 101 18.63 5.17 12.12
C SER A 101 19.22 6.47 12.66
N LYS A 102 20.04 6.37 13.70
CA LYS A 102 20.65 7.52 14.35
C LYS A 102 21.30 8.46 13.32
N ASP A 103 20.93 9.72 13.38
CA ASP A 103 21.47 10.81 12.57
C ASP A 103 21.25 10.68 11.04
N PHE A 104 20.45 9.71 10.59
CA PHE A 104 20.12 9.57 9.18
C PHE A 104 19.27 10.73 8.69
N VAL A 105 19.61 11.25 7.51
CA VAL A 105 18.85 12.23 6.73
C VAL A 105 18.84 11.74 5.28
N GLY A 106 17.68 11.74 4.65
CA GLY A 106 17.54 11.27 3.28
C GLY A 106 16.22 10.54 3.05
N LYS A 107 16.18 9.70 2.03
CA LYS A 107 15.00 8.92 1.67
C LYS A 107 15.17 7.46 2.02
N ASP A 108 14.09 6.86 2.47
CA ASP A 108 13.97 5.44 2.75
C ASP A 108 12.65 4.92 2.19
N SER A 109 12.50 3.62 2.07
CA SER A 109 11.28 3.01 1.55
C SER A 109 10.90 1.78 2.35
N VAL A 110 9.59 1.53 2.43
CA VAL A 110 9.01 0.35 3.07
C VAL A 110 7.89 -0.17 2.19
N GLN A 111 7.85 -1.48 2.01
CA GLN A 111 6.74 -2.14 1.36
C GLN A 111 6.16 -3.21 2.28
N VAL A 112 4.84 -3.17 2.48
CA VAL A 112 4.10 -4.14 3.27
C VAL A 112 3.03 -4.83 2.44
N GLU A 113 2.74 -6.07 2.79
CA GLU A 113 1.63 -6.83 2.25
C GLU A 113 0.69 -7.24 3.39
N PHE A 114 -0.60 -7.26 3.06
CA PHE A 114 -1.64 -7.75 3.96
C PHE A 114 -2.03 -9.16 3.56
N GLU A 115 -1.91 -10.10 4.48
CA GLU A 115 -2.48 -11.42 4.31
C GLU A 115 -3.98 -11.36 4.66
N THR A 116 -4.81 -11.38 3.63
CA THR A 116 -6.26 -11.49 3.77
C THR A 116 -6.70 -12.94 3.55
N GLY A 117 -7.81 -13.35 4.17
CA GLY A 117 -8.28 -14.74 4.12
C GLY A 117 -8.70 -15.24 2.73
N ASP A 118 -8.78 -14.39 1.73
CA ASP A 118 -9.12 -14.68 0.33
C ASP A 118 -7.89 -14.81 -0.59
N ASN A 119 -6.70 -14.95 -0.02
CA ASN A 119 -5.41 -15.02 -0.74
C ASN A 119 -5.08 -13.81 -1.61
N LYS A 120 -5.81 -12.72 -1.49
CA LYS A 120 -5.42 -11.43 -2.05
C LYS A 120 -4.49 -10.75 -1.09
N MET A 121 -3.31 -10.38 -1.57
CA MET A 121 -2.30 -9.68 -0.78
C MET A 121 -2.12 -8.26 -1.33
N PRO A 122 -3.03 -7.34 -0.97
CA PRO A 122 -2.81 -5.95 -1.34
C PRO A 122 -1.51 -5.47 -0.70
N SER A 123 -0.69 -4.78 -1.49
CA SER A 123 0.56 -4.21 -1.02
C SER A 123 0.45 -2.71 -0.89
N LEU A 124 1.09 -2.15 0.14
CA LEU A 124 1.26 -0.73 0.33
C LEU A 124 2.75 -0.40 0.33
N SER A 125 3.10 0.63 -0.41
CA SER A 125 4.45 1.17 -0.44
C SER A 125 4.48 2.54 0.21
N PHE A 126 5.54 2.80 0.97
CA PHE A 126 5.79 4.07 1.63
C PHE A 126 7.14 4.61 1.18
N MET A 127 7.16 5.87 0.80
CA MET A 127 8.37 6.64 0.59
C MET A 127 8.55 7.59 1.77
N ILE A 128 9.64 7.43 2.51
CA ILE A 128 9.89 8.17 3.74
C ILE A 128 11.00 9.19 3.48
N THR A 129 10.72 10.43 3.78
CA THR A 129 11.74 11.50 3.76
C THR A 129 12.08 11.88 5.18
N VAL A 130 13.35 11.66 5.56
CA VAL A 130 13.88 12.08 6.85
C VAL A 130 14.64 13.39 6.67
N GLN A 131 14.14 14.44 7.30
CA GLN A 131 14.71 15.78 7.21
C GLN A 131 15.65 16.05 8.40
N ALA A 132 16.61 16.97 8.18
CA ALA A 132 17.40 17.50 9.28
C ALA A 132 16.47 18.20 10.27
N THR A 133 16.82 18.14 11.57
CA THR A 133 16.10 18.89 12.60
C THR A 133 16.26 20.39 12.34
N ARG A 134 15.15 21.11 12.36
CA ARG A 134 15.15 22.58 12.27
C ARG A 134 15.62 23.21 13.58
#